data_3f6112f9386ac66eef0b767a1ea131d1
#
_entry.id   3f6112f9386ac66eef0b767a1ea131d1
#
_cell.length_a   1.000
_cell.length_b   1.000
_cell.length_c   1.000
_cell.angle_alpha   90.00
_cell.angle_beta   90.00
_cell.angle_gamma   90.00
#
_symmetry.space_group_name_H-M   'P 1'
#
loop_
_entity.id
_entity.type
_entity.pdbx_description
1 polymer ?
#
loop_
_entity_poly.entity_id
_entity_poly.type
_entity_poly.pdbx_seq_one_letter_code
_entity_poly.pdbx_strand_id
1 'polypeptide(L)'
;LAHEMGHAIDVTWFGVADRAAWLAARGFAPDRPWFGQAGESDYATPSGDFAEAFAVWQVGAARYRGVAGPAPTAEQLALVQQLATR
;
A
#
# COMPACT_ATOMS: atom_id res chain seq x y z
N LEU A 1 -1.54 -7.19 12.20
CA LEU A 1 -0.11 -7.50 12.29
C LEU A 1 0.58 -7.44 10.94
N ALA A 2 0.02 -8.10 9.92
CA ALA A 2 0.58 -8.01 8.56
C ALA A 2 0.49 -6.58 8.02
N HIS A 3 -0.58 -5.86 8.30
CA HIS A 3 -0.73 -4.46 7.92
C HIS A 3 0.39 -3.61 8.53
N GLU A 4 0.69 -3.81 9.80
CA GLU A 4 1.76 -3.06 10.48
C GLU A 4 3.13 -3.39 9.91
N MET A 5 3.35 -4.64 9.49
CA MET A 5 4.60 -5.01 8.80
C MET A 5 4.73 -4.29 7.46
N GLY A 6 3.62 -4.11 6.75
CA GLY A 6 3.61 -3.32 5.52
C GLY A 6 4.08 -1.89 5.76
N HIS A 7 3.60 -1.26 6.81
CA HIS A 7 4.06 0.07 7.20
C HIS A 7 5.55 0.09 7.54
N ALA A 8 6.03 -0.93 8.24
CA ALA A 8 7.45 -1.02 8.60
C ALA A 8 8.34 -1.10 7.35
N ILE A 9 7.92 -1.85 6.34
CA ILE A 9 8.65 -1.96 5.07
C ILE A 9 8.69 -0.60 4.38
N ASP A 10 7.55 0.09 4.30
CA ASP A 10 7.46 1.39 3.68
C ASP A 10 8.41 2.40 4.34
N VAL A 11 8.28 2.60 5.65
CA VAL A 11 9.08 3.63 6.33
C VAL A 11 10.55 3.29 6.40
N THR A 12 10.91 2.00 6.31
CA THR A 12 12.30 1.58 6.39
C THR A 12 13.01 1.65 5.04
N TRP A 13 12.34 1.25 3.96
CA TRP A 13 13.02 1.02 2.69
C TRP A 13 12.51 1.82 1.51
N PHE A 14 11.30 2.36 1.55
CA PHE A 14 10.74 3.02 0.37
C PHE A 14 11.34 4.41 0.17
N GLY A 15 11.76 4.68 -1.06
CA GLY A 15 12.08 6.02 -1.53
C GLY A 15 10.93 6.58 -2.36
N VAL A 16 11.16 7.75 -2.94
CA VAL A 16 10.16 8.45 -3.76
C VAL A 16 9.71 7.59 -4.95
N ALA A 17 10.68 6.92 -5.61
CA ALA A 17 10.37 6.09 -6.78
C ALA A 17 9.46 4.91 -6.43
N ASP A 18 9.65 4.30 -5.27
CA ASP A 18 8.85 3.16 -4.83
C ASP A 18 7.41 3.58 -4.58
N ARG A 19 7.23 4.70 -3.90
CA ARG A 19 5.92 5.26 -3.62
C ARG A 19 5.21 5.71 -4.88
N ALA A 20 5.94 6.33 -5.82
CA ALA A 20 5.40 6.72 -7.10
C ALA A 20 4.91 5.50 -7.90
N ALA A 21 5.67 4.40 -7.87
CA ALA A 21 5.27 3.17 -8.55
C ALA A 21 3.96 2.62 -7.99
N TRP A 22 3.79 2.65 -6.67
CA TRP A 22 2.55 2.17 -6.06
C TRP A 22 1.36 3.08 -6.38
N LEU A 23 1.56 4.40 -6.28
CA LEU A 23 0.50 5.36 -6.65
C LEU A 23 0.02 5.11 -8.08
N ALA A 24 0.96 4.94 -9.02
CA ALA A 24 0.62 4.68 -10.42
C ALA A 24 -0.13 3.36 -10.59
N ALA A 25 0.33 2.30 -9.94
CA ALA A 25 -0.29 0.98 -10.05
C ALA A 25 -1.73 0.97 -9.53
N ARG A 26 -2.02 1.79 -8.51
CA ARG A 26 -3.36 1.89 -7.94
C ARG A 26 -4.24 2.93 -8.64
N GLY A 27 -3.69 3.67 -9.59
CA GLY A 27 -4.43 4.73 -10.27
C GLY A 27 -4.65 5.96 -9.41
N PHE A 28 -3.85 6.15 -8.37
CA PHE A 28 -3.89 7.36 -7.56
C PHE A 28 -3.18 8.50 -8.28
N ALA A 29 -3.56 9.74 -7.98
CA ALA A 29 -2.88 10.91 -8.51
C ALA A 29 -1.39 10.88 -8.11
N PRO A 30 -0.46 11.24 -9.01
CA PRO A 30 0.98 11.19 -8.69
C PRO A 30 1.39 12.07 -7.52
N ASP A 31 0.64 13.14 -7.25
CA ASP A 31 0.91 14.08 -6.17
C ASP A 31 0.07 13.83 -4.91
N ARG A 32 -0.67 12.72 -4.87
CA ARG A 32 -1.49 12.41 -3.70
C ARG A 32 -0.58 12.20 -2.49
N PRO A 33 -0.85 12.87 -1.36
CA PRO A 33 -0.01 12.74 -0.15
C PRO A 33 0.05 11.29 0.31
N TRP A 34 1.28 10.76 0.41
CA TRP A 34 1.51 9.36 0.74
C TRP A 34 0.93 8.98 2.11
N PHE A 35 1.17 9.81 3.11
CA PHE A 35 0.67 9.56 4.46
C PHE A 35 -0.70 10.20 4.70
N GLY A 36 -1.32 10.75 3.66
CA GLY A 36 -2.62 11.39 3.76
C GLY A 36 -2.57 12.75 4.42
N GLN A 37 -3.73 13.21 4.82
CA GLN A 37 -3.91 14.51 5.48
C GLN A 37 -4.45 14.30 6.88
N ALA A 38 -4.34 15.33 7.71
CA ALA A 38 -4.84 15.29 9.08
C ALA A 38 -6.32 14.87 9.08
N GLY A 39 -6.65 13.93 9.94
CA GLY A 39 -8.02 13.43 10.08
C GLY A 39 -8.38 12.26 9.19
N GLU A 40 -7.54 11.90 8.21
CA GLU A 40 -7.80 10.72 7.39
C GLU A 40 -7.50 9.44 8.15
N SER A 41 -8.33 8.42 7.90
CA SER A 41 -8.08 7.07 8.40
C SER A 41 -6.84 6.48 7.72
N ASP A 42 -6.07 5.68 8.44
CA ASP A 42 -4.95 4.94 7.85
C ASP A 42 -5.38 4.12 6.64
N TYR A 43 -6.57 3.52 6.70
CA TYR A 43 -7.07 2.71 5.59
C TYR A 43 -7.46 3.52 4.36
N ALA A 44 -7.50 4.84 4.46
CA ALA A 44 -7.87 5.73 3.36
C ALA A 44 -6.66 6.40 2.70
N THR A 45 -5.46 6.21 3.23
CA THR A 45 -4.26 6.84 2.70
C THR A 45 -3.51 5.90 1.76
N PRO A 46 -2.68 6.43 0.83
CA PRO A 46 -1.83 5.58 0.00
C PRO A 46 -0.90 4.68 0.82
N SER A 47 -0.32 5.20 1.88
CA SER A 47 0.52 4.43 2.79
C SER A 47 -0.23 3.25 3.41
N GLY A 48 -1.43 3.49 3.92
CA GLY A 48 -2.27 2.44 4.48
C GLY A 48 -2.80 1.50 3.41
N ASP A 49 -3.05 1.99 2.20
CA ASP A 49 -3.43 1.16 1.06
C ASP A 49 -2.32 0.16 0.72
N PHE A 50 -1.06 0.60 0.70
CA PHE A 50 0.06 -0.32 0.51
C PHE A 50 0.13 -1.34 1.65
N ALA A 51 -0.03 -0.90 2.89
CA ALA A 51 0.02 -1.79 4.05
C ALA A 51 -1.07 -2.86 3.98
N GLU A 52 -2.28 -2.49 3.55
CA GLU A 52 -3.37 -3.45 3.35
C GLU A 52 -3.08 -4.41 2.19
N ALA A 53 -2.52 -3.91 1.09
CA ALA A 53 -2.13 -4.76 -0.02
C ALA A 53 -1.04 -5.76 0.38
N PHE A 54 -0.08 -5.32 1.19
CA PHE A 54 0.94 -6.19 1.75
C PHE A 54 0.29 -7.29 2.61
N ALA A 55 -0.68 -6.93 3.43
CA ALA A 55 -1.41 -7.89 4.26
C ALA A 55 -2.16 -8.92 3.40
N VAL A 56 -2.78 -8.48 2.30
CA VAL A 56 -3.43 -9.39 1.35
C VAL A 56 -2.41 -10.37 0.77
N TRP A 57 -1.25 -9.87 0.37
CA TRP A 57 -0.19 -10.73 -0.17
C TRP A 57 0.28 -11.77 0.84
N GLN A 58 0.35 -11.40 2.12
CA GLN A 58 0.82 -12.31 3.18
C GLN A 58 -0.23 -13.31 3.64
N VAL A 59 -1.47 -12.86 3.85
CA VAL A 59 -2.49 -13.68 4.52
C VAL A 59 -3.81 -13.80 3.77
N GLY A 60 -3.91 -13.23 2.57
CA GLY A 60 -5.10 -13.35 1.74
C GLY A 60 -6.05 -12.16 1.87
N ALA A 61 -7.02 -12.11 0.95
CA ALA A 61 -7.90 -10.95 0.76
C ALA A 61 -9.10 -10.91 1.71
N ALA A 62 -9.37 -11.97 2.46
CA ALA A 62 -10.60 -12.09 3.24
C ALA A 62 -10.79 -10.99 4.27
N ARG A 63 -9.70 -10.37 4.73
CA ARG A 63 -9.73 -9.31 5.75
C ARG A 63 -9.32 -7.96 5.21
N TYR A 64 -9.38 -7.78 3.91
CA TYR A 64 -9.03 -6.49 3.32
C TYR A 64 -9.94 -5.39 3.85
N ARG A 65 -9.36 -4.31 4.36
CA ARG A 65 -10.08 -3.18 4.96
C ARG A 65 -9.79 -1.85 4.28
N GLY A 66 -9.08 -1.88 3.18
CA GLY A 66 -8.73 -0.65 2.50
C GLY A 66 -9.97 0.07 1.97
N VAL A 67 -9.99 1.39 2.08
CA VAL A 67 -11.04 2.23 1.54
C VAL A 67 -10.52 3.22 0.49
N ALA A 68 -9.20 3.27 0.31
CA ALA A 68 -8.59 4.13 -0.71
C ALA A 68 -8.80 3.58 -2.11
N GLY A 69 -9.00 2.26 -2.24
CA GLY A 69 -9.25 1.61 -3.50
C GLY A 69 -9.79 0.20 -3.27
N PRO A 70 -10.13 -0.53 -4.35
CA PRO A 70 -10.61 -1.91 -4.24
C PRO A 70 -9.47 -2.83 -3.81
N ALA A 71 -9.80 -4.09 -3.48
CA ALA A 71 -8.79 -5.09 -3.17
C ALA A 71 -7.78 -5.18 -4.31
N PRO A 72 -6.48 -5.35 -4.02
CA PRO A 72 -5.45 -5.33 -5.06
C PRO A 72 -5.62 -6.49 -6.04
N THR A 73 -5.29 -6.20 -7.30
CA THR A 73 -5.27 -7.20 -8.38
C THR A 73 -4.03 -8.08 -8.25
N ALA A 74 -4.01 -9.18 -9.03
CA ALA A 74 -2.82 -10.06 -9.09
C ALA A 74 -1.57 -9.29 -9.53
N GLU A 75 -1.71 -8.36 -10.48
CA GLU A 75 -0.59 -7.54 -10.94
C GLU A 75 -0.09 -6.60 -9.85
N GLN A 76 -1.01 -6.02 -9.09
CA GLN A 76 -0.66 -5.15 -7.96
C GLN A 76 0.01 -5.96 -6.84
N LEU A 77 -0.44 -7.18 -6.58
CA LEU A 77 0.21 -8.06 -5.61
C LEU A 77 1.61 -8.47 -6.06
N ALA A 78 1.83 -8.65 -7.36
CA ALA A 78 3.16 -8.89 -7.89
C ALA A 78 4.09 -7.70 -7.64
N LEU A 79 3.57 -6.48 -7.76
CA LEU A 79 4.34 -5.28 -7.43
C LEU A 79 4.64 -5.21 -5.93
N VAL A 80 3.68 -5.56 -5.08
CA VAL A 80 3.91 -5.65 -3.62
C VAL A 80 5.10 -6.57 -3.34
N GLN A 81 5.10 -7.75 -3.94
CA GLN A 81 6.19 -8.70 -3.76
C GLN A 81 7.52 -8.10 -4.19
N GLN A 82 7.55 -7.46 -5.34
CA GLN A 82 8.76 -6.85 -5.87
C GLN A 82 9.29 -5.75 -4.95
N LEU A 83 8.40 -4.89 -4.45
CA LEU A 83 8.79 -3.79 -3.56
C LEU A 83 9.23 -4.30 -2.18
N ALA A 84 8.59 -5.35 -1.68
CA ALA A 84 8.82 -5.83 -0.32
C ALA A 84 10.00 -6.80 -0.19
N THR A 85 10.48 -7.37 -1.29
CA THR A 85 11.48 -8.45 -1.23
C THR A 85 12.80 -8.14 -1.93
N ARG A 86 13.05 -6.91 -2.33
CA ARG A 86 14.32 -6.55 -3.00
C ARG A 86 15.43 -6.22 -2.02
#